data_e93d5f4a612764c8eddf93d047a6a5aa
#
_entry.id   e93d5f4a612764c8eddf93d047a6a5aa
#
_cell.length_a   1.000
_cell.length_b   1.000
_cell.length_c   1.000
_cell.angle_alpha   90.00
_cell.angle_beta   90.00
_cell.angle_gamma   90.00
#
_symmetry.space_group_name_H-M   'P 1'
#
loop_
_entity.id
_entity.type
_entity.pdbx_description
1 polymer ?
#
loop_
_entity_poly.entity_id
_entity_poly.type
_entity_poly.pdbx_seq_one_letter_code
_entity_poly.pdbx_strand_id
1 'polypeptide(L)'
;FVFLAASQEAYAVELGDATSRAGISRATITAFSTLDTGARVRDAVDLLLSTSQREFPVTDGAGRLRGVLTRDGMIQALAASGPDTPVLEVMEREVATVNHRAPLSQAVAALEKSGRPIVGVIDDSERVVGVVTMENLAEYMMVERANRDRPKA
;
A
#
# COMPACT_ATOMS: atom_id res chain seq x y z
N PHE A 1 13.76 -13.93 24.47
CA PHE A 1 13.94 -14.44 23.10
C PHE A 1 12.79 -15.34 22.68
N VAL A 2 12.40 -16.30 23.51
CA VAL A 2 11.29 -17.23 23.23
C VAL A 2 9.94 -16.51 23.16
N PHE A 3 9.74 -15.46 23.95
CA PHE A 3 8.50 -14.68 23.98
C PHE A 3 8.28 -13.86 22.70
N LEU A 4 9.34 -13.31 22.09
CA LEU A 4 9.23 -12.52 20.85
C LEU A 4 8.87 -13.41 19.66
N ALA A 5 9.47 -14.61 19.56
CA ALA A 5 9.18 -15.57 18.49
C ALA A 5 7.73 -16.08 18.57
N ALA A 6 7.26 -16.41 19.77
CA ALA A 6 5.88 -16.86 19.98
C ALA A 6 4.84 -15.77 19.65
N SER A 7 5.14 -14.53 19.97
CA SER A 7 4.26 -13.40 19.66
C SER A 7 4.17 -13.13 18.16
N GLN A 8 5.29 -13.25 17.43
CA GLN A 8 5.33 -13.09 15.98
C GLN A 8 4.58 -14.22 15.25
N GLU A 9 4.76 -15.46 15.69
CA GLU A 9 4.04 -16.61 15.14
C GLU A 9 2.52 -16.50 15.39
N ALA A 10 2.10 -16.12 16.60
CA ALA A 10 0.70 -15.93 16.93
C ALA A 10 0.07 -14.81 16.09
N TYR A 11 0.79 -13.72 15.86
CA TYR A 11 0.34 -12.62 15.01
C TYR A 11 0.22 -13.07 13.55
N ALA A 12 1.19 -13.80 13.03
CA ALA A 12 1.17 -14.32 11.65
C ALA A 12 0.01 -15.30 11.43
N VAL A 13 -0.26 -16.18 12.38
CA VAL A 13 -1.38 -17.14 12.32
C VAL A 13 -2.72 -16.38 12.36
N GLU A 14 -2.86 -15.42 13.26
CA GLU A 14 -4.07 -14.58 13.38
C GLU A 14 -4.33 -13.79 12.08
N LEU A 15 -3.28 -13.21 11.49
CA LEU A 15 -3.35 -12.52 10.22
C LEU A 15 -3.78 -13.47 9.09
N GLY A 16 -3.20 -14.66 9.02
CA GLY A 16 -3.56 -15.68 8.04
C GLY A 16 -5.03 -16.09 8.13
N ASP A 17 -5.53 -16.34 9.33
CA ASP A 17 -6.93 -16.72 9.56
C ASP A 17 -7.90 -15.59 9.18
N ALA A 18 -7.58 -14.34 9.51
CA ALA A 18 -8.42 -13.19 9.20
C ALA A 18 -8.47 -12.89 7.70
N THR A 19 -7.37 -13.11 6.99
CA THR A 19 -7.24 -12.73 5.57
C THR A 19 -7.51 -13.87 4.59
N SER A 20 -7.51 -15.13 5.03
CA SER A 20 -7.67 -16.29 4.16
C SER A 20 -9.01 -16.37 3.44
N ARG A 21 -10.08 -15.89 4.07
CA ARG A 21 -11.46 -15.91 3.55
C ARG A 21 -11.95 -14.57 3.05
N ALA A 22 -11.24 -13.50 3.41
CA ALA A 22 -11.64 -12.15 3.02
C ALA A 22 -11.22 -11.86 1.58
N GLY A 23 -12.08 -11.17 0.83
CA GLY A 23 -11.72 -10.57 -0.45
C GLY A 23 -10.84 -9.35 -0.24
N ILE A 24 -10.01 -9.05 -1.22
CA ILE A 24 -9.05 -7.91 -1.14
C ILE A 24 -9.77 -6.57 -0.95
N SER A 25 -11.00 -6.44 -1.45
CA SER A 25 -11.80 -5.21 -1.33
C SER A 25 -12.01 -4.76 0.12
N ARG A 26 -11.92 -5.68 1.08
CA ARG A 26 -12.09 -5.38 2.50
C ARG A 26 -11.02 -4.44 3.07
N ALA A 27 -9.82 -4.46 2.49
CA ALA A 27 -8.70 -3.64 2.92
C ALA A 27 -8.14 -2.77 1.80
N THR A 28 -8.83 -2.66 0.66
CA THR A 28 -8.40 -1.84 -0.47
C THR A 28 -8.87 -0.41 -0.28
N ILE A 29 -7.92 0.52 -0.35
CA ILE A 29 -8.19 1.95 -0.43
C ILE A 29 -8.45 2.30 -1.89
N THR A 30 -9.63 2.81 -2.19
CA THR A 30 -10.02 3.23 -3.54
C THR A 30 -9.98 4.74 -3.73
N ALA A 31 -10.07 5.50 -2.64
CA ALA A 31 -9.94 6.96 -2.65
C ALA A 31 -8.47 7.33 -2.35
N PHE A 32 -7.66 7.42 -3.36
CA PHE A 32 -6.24 7.74 -3.25
C PHE A 32 -5.82 8.67 -4.38
N SER A 33 -4.77 9.45 -4.13
CA SER A 33 -4.16 10.33 -5.12
C SER A 33 -3.01 9.61 -5.82
N THR A 34 -2.87 9.82 -7.12
CA THR A 34 -1.78 9.31 -7.94
C THR A 34 -0.94 10.45 -8.49
N LEU A 35 0.29 10.12 -8.85
CA LEU A 35 1.17 11.01 -9.61
C LEU A 35 1.24 10.52 -11.06
N ASP A 36 1.24 11.46 -11.99
CA ASP A 36 1.50 11.15 -13.39
C ASP A 36 3.00 10.93 -13.61
N THR A 37 3.37 10.16 -14.65
CA THR A 37 4.77 9.95 -15.03
C THR A 37 5.50 11.24 -15.42
N GLY A 38 4.78 12.28 -15.80
CA GLY A 38 5.35 13.62 -16.07
C GLY A 38 5.47 14.51 -14.83
N ALA A 39 5.04 14.05 -13.66
CA ALA A 39 5.06 14.84 -12.43
C ALA A 39 6.48 15.06 -11.91
N ARG A 40 6.64 16.11 -11.12
CA ARG A 40 7.89 16.48 -10.44
C ARG A 40 7.72 16.33 -8.93
N VAL A 41 8.83 16.33 -8.22
CA VAL A 41 8.83 16.23 -6.75
C VAL A 41 7.94 17.31 -6.12
N ARG A 42 7.91 18.54 -6.68
CA ARG A 42 6.99 19.58 -6.19
C ARG A 42 5.53 19.17 -6.18
N ASP A 43 5.08 18.45 -7.23
CA ASP A 43 3.70 17.98 -7.34
C ASP A 43 3.38 16.95 -6.26
N ALA A 44 4.33 16.09 -5.98
CA ALA A 44 4.23 15.11 -4.90
C ALA A 44 4.18 15.78 -3.51
N VAL A 45 4.98 16.81 -3.29
CA VAL A 45 4.97 17.58 -2.04
C VAL A 45 3.60 18.25 -1.84
N ASP A 46 3.02 18.81 -2.89
CA ASP A 46 1.69 19.42 -2.83
C ASP A 46 0.62 18.39 -2.40
N LEU A 47 0.68 17.17 -2.94
CA LEU A 47 -0.20 16.08 -2.53
C LEU A 47 0.05 15.63 -1.10
N LEU A 48 1.30 15.54 -0.68
CA LEU A 48 1.66 15.17 0.69
C LEU A 48 1.08 16.15 1.71
N LEU A 49 1.13 17.44 1.41
CA LEU A 49 0.65 18.49 2.29
C LEU A 49 -0.87 18.66 2.27
N SER A 50 -1.54 18.22 1.21
CA SER A 50 -3.00 18.37 1.04
C SER A 50 -3.79 17.10 1.34
N THR A 51 -3.12 15.97 1.59
CA THR A 51 -3.78 14.68 1.90
C THR A 51 -3.13 14.05 3.13
N SER A 52 -3.71 12.97 3.64
CA SER A 52 -3.10 12.14 4.69
C SER A 52 -2.29 10.97 4.12
N GLN A 53 -2.15 10.90 2.81
CA GLN A 53 -1.48 9.82 2.10
C GLN A 53 0.04 9.94 2.24
N ARG A 54 0.73 8.81 2.36
CA ARG A 54 2.20 8.77 2.54
C ARG A 54 2.93 8.09 1.39
N GLU A 55 2.23 7.25 0.67
CA GLU A 55 2.74 6.55 -0.51
C GLU A 55 1.89 6.97 -1.71
N PHE A 56 2.55 7.39 -2.78
CA PHE A 56 1.88 7.90 -3.97
C PHE A 56 2.18 7.00 -5.17
N PRO A 57 1.19 6.22 -5.65
CA PRO A 57 1.37 5.48 -6.89
C PRO A 57 1.62 6.43 -8.06
N VAL A 58 2.58 6.08 -8.89
CA VAL A 58 2.90 6.77 -10.13
C VAL A 58 2.30 5.96 -11.28
N THR A 59 1.38 6.55 -12.02
CA THR A 59 0.68 5.89 -13.11
C THR A 59 0.95 6.58 -14.44
N ASP A 60 0.92 5.80 -15.52
CA ASP A 60 1.00 6.33 -16.88
C ASP A 60 -0.37 6.79 -17.40
N GLY A 61 -0.41 7.29 -18.63
CA GLY A 61 -1.66 7.76 -19.26
C GLY A 61 -2.73 6.68 -19.46
N ALA A 62 -2.35 5.40 -19.40
CA ALA A 62 -3.27 4.28 -19.45
C ALA A 62 -3.73 3.80 -18.07
N GLY A 63 -3.30 4.46 -17.00
CA GLY A 63 -3.65 4.10 -15.62
C GLY A 63 -2.86 2.93 -15.05
N ARG A 64 -1.78 2.52 -15.71
CA ARG A 64 -0.92 1.42 -15.25
C ARG A 64 0.08 1.91 -14.22
N LEU A 65 0.33 1.09 -13.22
CA LEU A 65 1.30 1.38 -12.17
C LEU A 65 2.73 1.30 -12.72
N ARG A 66 3.48 2.39 -12.57
CA ARG A 66 4.88 2.48 -13.01
C ARG A 66 5.85 2.46 -11.82
N GLY A 67 5.39 2.85 -10.67
CA GLY A 67 6.17 2.87 -9.45
C GLY A 67 5.42 3.52 -8.32
N VAL A 68 6.10 3.72 -7.20
CA VAL A 68 5.56 4.42 -6.02
C VAL A 68 6.60 5.40 -5.51
N LEU A 69 6.16 6.61 -5.21
CA LEU A 69 6.98 7.59 -4.49
C LEU A 69 6.51 7.62 -3.04
N THR A 70 7.39 7.24 -2.13
CA THR A 70 7.12 7.29 -0.70
C THR A 70 7.40 8.68 -0.13
N ARG A 71 6.80 8.99 1.03
CA ARG A 71 7.08 10.24 1.76
C ARG A 71 8.57 10.41 2.00
N ASP A 72 9.25 9.39 2.48
CA ASP A 72 10.69 9.47 2.79
C ASP A 72 11.52 9.66 1.51
N GLY A 73 11.19 8.94 0.44
CA GLY A 73 11.83 9.11 -0.86
C GLY A 73 11.63 10.51 -1.44
N MET A 74 10.44 11.07 -1.27
CA MET A 74 10.10 12.43 -1.69
C MET A 74 10.94 13.48 -0.94
N ILE A 75 11.04 13.36 0.39
CA ILE A 75 11.80 14.29 1.21
C ILE A 75 13.29 14.21 0.90
N GLN A 76 13.83 13.00 0.72
CA GLN A 76 15.22 12.79 0.32
C GLN A 76 15.51 13.41 -1.05
N ALA A 77 14.63 13.21 -2.01
CA ALA A 77 14.76 13.78 -3.35
C ALA A 77 14.71 15.30 -3.33
N LEU A 78 13.80 15.87 -2.54
CA LEU A 78 13.68 17.33 -2.38
C LEU A 78 14.97 17.92 -1.81
N ALA A 79 15.54 17.28 -0.78
CA ALA A 79 16.77 17.76 -0.14
C ALA A 79 18.01 17.61 -1.03
N ALA A 80 18.10 16.51 -1.79
CA ALA A 80 19.28 16.19 -2.59
C ALA A 80 19.28 16.87 -3.96
N SER A 81 18.12 16.97 -4.61
CA SER A 81 18.02 17.35 -6.03
C SER A 81 17.01 18.47 -6.30
N GLY A 82 16.20 18.84 -5.32
CA GLY A 82 15.26 19.95 -5.40
C GLY A 82 13.88 19.59 -5.98
N PRO A 83 12.96 20.57 -5.99
CA PRO A 83 11.55 20.36 -6.31
C PRO A 83 11.27 20.06 -7.79
N ASP A 84 12.18 20.40 -8.69
CA ASP A 84 11.99 20.21 -10.13
C ASP A 84 12.42 18.83 -10.62
N THR A 85 12.87 17.97 -9.73
CA THR A 85 13.30 16.60 -10.05
C THR A 85 12.11 15.78 -10.56
N PRO A 86 12.23 15.11 -11.72
CA PRO A 86 11.18 14.23 -12.22
C PRO A 86 10.90 13.06 -11.28
N VAL A 87 9.64 12.75 -11.04
CA VAL A 87 9.23 11.62 -10.17
C VAL A 87 9.78 10.30 -10.67
N LEU A 88 9.90 10.12 -12.00
CA LEU A 88 10.45 8.91 -12.60
C LEU A 88 11.89 8.60 -12.20
N GLU A 89 12.66 9.60 -11.81
CA GLU A 89 14.07 9.43 -11.40
C GLU A 89 14.18 8.99 -9.93
N VAL A 90 13.17 9.24 -9.13
CA VAL A 90 13.25 9.06 -7.66
C VAL A 90 12.23 8.07 -7.11
N MET A 91 11.27 7.64 -7.91
CA MET A 91 10.28 6.64 -7.50
C MET A 91 10.91 5.25 -7.38
N GLU A 92 10.29 4.42 -6.56
CA GLU A 92 10.59 3.00 -6.51
C GLU A 92 9.82 2.28 -7.61
N ARG A 93 10.53 1.53 -8.46
CA ARG A 93 9.95 0.89 -9.65
C ARG A 93 9.40 -0.51 -9.40
N GLU A 94 9.97 -1.21 -8.43
CA GLU A 94 9.57 -2.58 -8.09
C GLU A 94 8.46 -2.55 -7.04
N VAL A 95 7.23 -2.41 -7.51
CA VAL A 95 6.03 -2.43 -6.66
C VAL A 95 5.17 -3.63 -7.05
N ALA A 96 4.85 -4.45 -6.06
CA ALA A 96 4.00 -5.60 -6.26
C ALA A 96 2.56 -5.16 -6.57
N THR A 97 1.90 -5.92 -7.44
CA THR A 97 0.49 -5.74 -7.74
C THR A 97 -0.26 -7.04 -7.51
N VAL A 98 -1.54 -6.93 -7.16
CA VAL A 98 -2.46 -8.06 -7.05
C VAL A 98 -3.75 -7.72 -7.79
N ASN A 99 -4.42 -8.74 -8.32
CA ASN A 99 -5.69 -8.53 -9.00
C ASN A 99 -6.79 -8.19 -8.00
N HIS A 100 -7.73 -7.33 -8.39
CA HIS A 100 -8.83 -6.89 -7.54
C HIS A 100 -9.78 -8.02 -7.11
N ARG A 101 -9.72 -9.17 -7.76
CA ARG A 101 -10.50 -10.37 -7.41
C ARG A 101 -9.74 -11.34 -6.50
N ALA A 102 -8.48 -11.06 -6.21
CA ALA A 102 -7.66 -11.91 -5.38
C ALA A 102 -8.15 -11.93 -3.93
N PRO A 103 -7.86 -12.99 -3.18
CA PRO A 103 -8.08 -12.96 -1.74
C PRO A 103 -7.10 -12.00 -1.07
N LEU A 104 -7.50 -11.44 0.07
CA LEU A 104 -6.66 -10.49 0.82
C LEU A 104 -5.32 -11.11 1.22
N SER A 105 -5.27 -12.41 1.44
CA SER A 105 -4.03 -13.14 1.73
C SER A 105 -2.94 -12.98 0.65
N GLN A 106 -3.31 -12.78 -0.60
CA GLN A 106 -2.33 -12.49 -1.66
C GLN A 106 -1.69 -11.12 -1.49
N ALA A 107 -2.45 -10.12 -1.07
CA ALA A 107 -1.90 -8.79 -0.77
C ALA A 107 -0.95 -8.85 0.42
N VAL A 108 -1.32 -9.58 1.47
CA VAL A 108 -0.45 -9.82 2.64
C VAL A 108 0.87 -10.46 2.21
N ALA A 109 0.81 -11.54 1.44
CA ALA A 109 2.00 -12.23 0.93
C ALA A 109 2.87 -11.30 0.07
N ALA A 110 2.27 -10.48 -0.78
CA ALA A 110 2.98 -9.53 -1.62
C ALA A 110 3.68 -8.43 -0.80
N LEU A 111 3.03 -7.91 0.24
CA LEU A 111 3.63 -6.95 1.17
C LEU A 111 4.83 -7.55 1.90
N GLU A 112 4.68 -8.76 2.43
CA GLU A 112 5.76 -9.47 3.13
C GLU A 112 6.95 -9.77 2.21
N LYS A 113 6.67 -10.30 1.02
CA LYS A 113 7.71 -10.68 0.06
C LYS A 113 8.48 -9.48 -0.48
N SER A 114 7.78 -8.38 -0.79
CA SER A 114 8.40 -7.18 -1.35
C SER A 114 9.13 -6.35 -0.31
N GLY A 115 8.75 -6.45 0.96
CA GLY A 115 9.24 -5.56 2.03
C GLY A 115 8.83 -4.10 1.84
N ARG A 116 7.88 -3.83 0.93
CA ARG A 116 7.37 -2.49 0.66
C ARG A 116 6.11 -2.21 1.47
N PRO A 117 5.83 -0.95 1.79
CA PRO A 117 4.65 -0.61 2.60
C PRO A 117 3.33 -0.65 1.84
N ILE A 118 3.37 -0.87 0.53
CA ILE A 118 2.21 -0.75 -0.35
C ILE A 118 2.21 -1.81 -1.46
N VAL A 119 1.02 -2.26 -1.81
CA VAL A 119 0.75 -3.12 -2.97
C VAL A 119 -0.33 -2.45 -3.81
N GLY A 120 -0.15 -2.39 -5.11
CA GLY A 120 -1.17 -1.91 -6.04
C GLY A 120 -2.23 -2.98 -6.29
N VAL A 121 -3.49 -2.57 -6.31
CA VAL A 121 -4.60 -3.43 -6.73
C VAL A 121 -4.97 -3.04 -8.15
N ILE A 122 -4.94 -4.02 -9.06
CA ILE A 122 -5.18 -3.79 -10.48
C ILE A 122 -6.41 -4.55 -10.96
N ASP A 123 -7.05 -4.00 -12.00
CA ASP A 123 -8.13 -4.69 -12.71
C ASP A 123 -7.57 -5.63 -13.80
N ASP A 124 -8.47 -6.26 -14.56
CA ASP A 124 -8.09 -7.19 -15.63
C ASP A 124 -7.38 -6.50 -16.82
N SER A 125 -7.46 -5.17 -16.91
CA SER A 125 -6.74 -4.35 -17.89
C SER A 125 -5.42 -3.78 -17.34
N GLU A 126 -4.98 -4.25 -16.18
CA GLU A 126 -3.77 -3.81 -15.47
C GLU A 126 -3.81 -2.34 -15.00
N ARG A 127 -4.98 -1.75 -14.90
CA ARG A 127 -5.16 -0.40 -14.37
C ARG A 127 -5.22 -0.45 -12.85
N VAL A 128 -4.60 0.52 -12.19
CA VAL A 128 -4.66 0.64 -10.73
C VAL A 128 -6.05 1.10 -10.32
N VAL A 129 -6.75 0.28 -9.55
CA VAL A 129 -8.09 0.58 -9.02
C VAL A 129 -8.08 0.83 -7.53
N GLY A 130 -6.98 0.52 -6.86
CA GLY A 130 -6.82 0.71 -5.43
C GLY A 130 -5.42 0.37 -4.95
N VAL A 131 -5.22 0.52 -3.67
CA VAL A 131 -3.98 0.16 -2.99
C VAL A 131 -4.28 -0.52 -1.67
N VAL A 132 -3.37 -1.41 -1.24
CA VAL A 132 -3.36 -1.97 0.12
C VAL A 132 -2.05 -1.58 0.77
N THR A 133 -2.13 -0.96 1.94
CA THR A 133 -0.95 -0.57 2.71
C THR A 133 -0.84 -1.41 3.98
N MET A 134 0.36 -1.51 4.54
CA MET A 134 0.56 -2.17 5.84
C MET A 134 -0.27 -1.52 6.94
N GLU A 135 -0.35 -0.19 6.92
CA GLU A 135 -1.15 0.56 7.89
C GLU A 135 -2.64 0.20 7.79
N ASN A 136 -3.18 0.17 6.57
CA ASN A 136 -4.58 -0.16 6.34
C ASN A 136 -4.90 -1.61 6.70
N LEU A 137 -3.97 -2.51 6.43
CA LEU A 137 -4.08 -3.91 6.82
C LEU A 137 -4.14 -4.07 8.34
N ALA A 138 -3.30 -3.33 9.06
CA ALA A 138 -3.32 -3.31 10.53
C ALA A 138 -4.67 -2.81 11.07
N GLU A 139 -5.21 -1.77 10.49
CA GLU A 139 -6.55 -1.25 10.84
C GLU A 139 -7.63 -2.30 10.58
N TYR A 140 -7.59 -2.96 9.43
CA TYR A 140 -8.51 -4.05 9.11
C TYR A 140 -8.47 -5.16 10.19
N MET A 141 -7.28 -5.55 10.60
CA MET A 141 -7.08 -6.56 11.65
C MET A 141 -7.66 -6.12 12.99
N MET A 142 -7.50 -4.86 13.36
CA MET A 142 -8.08 -4.29 14.58
C MET A 142 -9.61 -4.36 14.56
N VAL A 143 -10.22 -4.01 13.43
CA VAL A 143 -11.67 -4.07 13.24
C VAL A 143 -12.18 -5.51 13.34
N GLU A 144 -11.52 -6.45 12.66
CA GLU A 144 -11.90 -7.86 12.70
C GLU A 144 -11.78 -8.47 14.09
N ARG A 145 -10.75 -8.09 14.84
CA ARG A 145 -10.59 -8.51 16.24
C ARG A 145 -11.75 -7.97 17.11
N ALA A 146 -12.06 -6.69 16.99
CA ALA A 146 -13.14 -6.07 17.74
C ALA A 146 -14.50 -6.72 17.43
N ASN A 147 -14.75 -7.09 16.18
CA ASN A 147 -15.96 -7.79 15.77
C ASN A 147 -16.06 -9.19 16.38
N ARG A 148 -14.93 -9.91 16.45
CA ARG A 148 -14.86 -11.24 17.06
C ARG A 148 -15.13 -11.22 18.57
N ASP A 149 -14.56 -10.23 19.22
CA ASP A 149 -14.64 -10.10 20.70
C ASP A 149 -15.97 -9.51 21.18
N ARG A 150 -16.84 -9.14 20.24
CA ARG A 150 -18.17 -8.59 20.61
C ARG A 150 -19.03 -9.68 21.23
N PRO A 151 -19.62 -9.44 22.42
CA PRO A 151 -20.52 -10.38 23.04
C PRO A 151 -21.69 -10.71 22.11
N LYS A 152 -22.00 -11.99 21.96
CA LYS A 152 -23.23 -12.40 21.26
C LYS A 152 -24.42 -12.01 22.10
N ALA A 153 -25.30 -11.22 21.56
CA ALA A 153 -26.53 -10.83 22.21
C ALA A 153 -27.47 -12.03 22.39
#